data_3ee1cf347ea296b937881c768a053cfa
#
_entry.id   3ee1cf347ea296b937881c768a053cfa
#
_cell.length_a   1.000
_cell.length_b   1.000
_cell.length_c   1.000
_cell.angle_alpha   90.00
_cell.angle_beta   90.00
_cell.angle_gamma   90.00
#
_symmetry.space_group_name_H-M   'P 1'
#
loop_
_entity.id
_entity.type
_entity.pdbx_description
1 polymer ?
#
loop_
_entity_poly.entity_id
_entity_poly.type
_entity_poly.pdbx_seq_one_letter_code
_entity_poly.pdbx_strand_id
1 'polypeptide(L)'
;MAINLYFVGTAGSGKTTLTKAFKDWMDRQGYNAVTINLDPGADDLPYMVDIDVRDWVYLPEVMSEHGLGPNGAQIVSADMVAMNAGELREVMDGYECDYFLIDTPGQMELFTFRESSREMLHTLGKRSLIAFLFDPIISKQPSGLVSLMTLAATTQFRFDVPYYPVLSKADVLTDDERKKVKKWAEDFWRLDTSLRERATTEIQVSIELIKSLQNMGLQKGLTPVSSQEMFGIEEIYTAVQDAFFGGEDLSAD
;
A
#
# COMPACT_ATOMS: atom_id res chain seq x y z
N MET A 1 13.42 -0.92 -17.54
CA MET A 1 12.12 -0.33 -17.15
C MET A 1 11.97 -0.47 -15.65
N ALA A 2 11.83 0.64 -14.95
CA ALA A 2 11.66 0.69 -13.50
C ALA A 2 10.36 -0.01 -13.03
N ILE A 3 10.35 -0.43 -11.77
CA ILE A 3 9.19 -1.03 -11.11
C ILE A 3 8.49 0.04 -10.27
N ASN A 4 7.18 0.13 -10.37
CA ASN A 4 6.35 0.99 -9.53
C ASN A 4 5.90 0.21 -8.30
N LEU A 5 6.40 0.57 -7.12
CA LEU A 5 5.98 0.00 -5.84
C LEU A 5 5.08 1.00 -5.10
N TYR A 6 3.79 0.71 -5.04
CA TYR A 6 2.80 1.54 -4.37
C TYR A 6 2.62 1.10 -2.92
N PHE A 7 2.74 2.02 -1.98
CA PHE A 7 2.39 1.78 -0.58
C PHE A 7 0.93 2.19 -0.34
N VAL A 8 0.06 1.20 -0.18
CA VAL A 8 -1.40 1.40 -0.04
C VAL A 8 -1.89 0.83 1.29
N GLY A 9 -2.88 1.46 1.89
CA GLY A 9 -3.48 1.01 3.14
C GLY A 9 -4.33 2.10 3.79
N THR A 10 -5.02 1.76 4.85
CA THR A 10 -5.88 2.70 5.59
C THR A 10 -5.11 3.90 6.13
N ALA A 11 -5.84 4.96 6.48
CA ALA A 11 -5.24 6.13 7.12
C ALA A 11 -4.48 5.71 8.40
N GLY A 12 -3.29 6.26 8.59
CA GLY A 12 -2.45 5.93 9.73
C GLY A 12 -1.78 4.54 9.68
N SER A 13 -1.89 3.75 8.61
CA SER A 13 -1.22 2.44 8.51
C SER A 13 0.30 2.51 8.37
N GLY A 14 0.89 3.69 8.16
CA GLY A 14 2.34 3.89 8.11
C GLY A 14 2.94 3.90 6.71
N LYS A 15 2.15 4.22 5.67
CA LYS A 15 2.61 4.32 4.27
C LYS A 15 3.86 5.18 4.13
N THR A 16 3.74 6.45 4.47
CA THR A 16 4.81 7.45 4.39
C THR A 16 6.07 7.06 5.17
N THR A 17 5.88 6.48 6.37
CA THR A 17 7.01 6.01 7.19
C THR A 17 7.70 4.80 6.55
N LEU A 18 6.92 3.89 5.95
CA LEU A 18 7.48 2.73 5.26
C LEU A 18 8.14 3.13 3.94
N THR A 19 7.59 4.10 3.20
CA THR A 19 8.23 4.66 2.00
C THR A 19 9.64 5.15 2.34
N LYS A 20 9.77 5.94 3.42
CA LYS A 20 11.07 6.39 3.92
C LYS A 20 12.00 5.23 4.27
N ALA A 21 11.53 4.30 5.11
CA ALA A 21 12.35 3.20 5.58
C ALA A 21 12.82 2.29 4.43
N PHE A 22 11.93 2.07 3.44
CA PHE A 22 12.26 1.29 2.25
C PHE A 22 13.29 2.03 1.36
N LYS A 23 13.11 3.36 1.16
CA LYS A 23 14.10 4.19 0.46
C LYS A 23 15.47 4.15 1.15
N ASP A 24 15.51 4.36 2.47
CA ASP A 24 16.74 4.29 3.26
C ASP A 24 17.43 2.92 3.16
N TRP A 25 16.64 1.84 3.10
CA TRP A 25 17.15 0.48 2.92
C TRP A 25 17.72 0.28 1.50
N MET A 26 16.98 0.70 0.46
CA MET A 26 17.43 0.61 -0.94
C MET A 26 18.76 1.35 -1.17
N ASP A 27 18.88 2.57 -0.63
CA ASP A 27 20.11 3.37 -0.74
C ASP A 27 21.32 2.66 -0.08
N ARG A 28 21.09 2.01 1.07
CA ARG A 28 22.15 1.24 1.75
C ARG A 28 22.59 0.01 0.96
N GLN A 29 21.68 -0.59 0.19
CA GLN A 29 21.99 -1.72 -0.68
C GLN A 29 22.58 -1.30 -2.03
N GLY A 30 22.64 -0.01 -2.33
CA GLY A 30 23.16 0.53 -3.59
C GLY A 30 22.17 0.52 -4.76
N TYR A 31 20.88 0.28 -4.48
CA TYR A 31 19.83 0.34 -5.50
C TYR A 31 19.39 1.79 -5.76
N ASN A 32 19.08 2.08 -7.01
CA ASN A 32 18.59 3.40 -7.40
C ASN A 32 17.06 3.46 -7.33
N ALA A 33 16.51 4.11 -6.31
CA ALA A 33 15.09 4.27 -6.11
C ALA A 33 14.70 5.76 -6.05
N VAL A 34 13.66 6.11 -6.78
CA VAL A 34 13.06 7.45 -6.84
C VAL A 34 11.76 7.47 -6.03
N THR A 35 11.58 8.45 -5.17
CA THR A 35 10.38 8.60 -4.34
C THR A 35 9.36 9.51 -5.01
N ILE A 36 8.08 9.10 -4.97
CA ILE A 36 6.95 9.87 -5.50
C ILE A 36 5.92 10.05 -4.39
N ASN A 37 5.57 11.30 -4.09
CA ASN A 37 4.41 11.62 -3.27
C ASN A 37 3.18 11.82 -4.15
N LEU A 38 2.11 11.01 -3.94
CA LEU A 38 0.80 11.17 -4.62
C LEU A 38 -0.27 11.82 -3.73
N ASP A 39 0.07 12.27 -2.52
CA ASP A 39 -0.89 12.91 -1.61
C ASP A 39 -0.80 14.44 -1.72
N PRO A 40 -1.78 15.12 -2.37
CA PRO A 40 -1.80 16.58 -2.48
C PRO A 40 -2.05 17.28 -1.15
N GLY A 41 -2.49 16.55 -0.14
CA GLY A 41 -2.73 17.01 1.22
C GLY A 41 -1.67 16.58 2.23
N ALA A 42 -0.55 16.04 1.77
CA ALA A 42 0.54 15.71 2.67
C ALA A 42 1.13 16.98 3.28
N ASP A 43 1.28 17.00 4.62
CA ASP A 43 1.98 18.06 5.32
C ASP A 43 3.51 17.86 5.17
N ASP A 44 4.22 17.63 6.25
CA ASP A 44 5.67 17.35 6.23
C ASP A 44 5.94 15.88 5.88
N LEU A 45 6.74 15.66 4.84
CA LEU A 45 7.21 14.33 4.48
C LEU A 45 8.52 14.02 5.22
N PRO A 46 8.66 12.84 5.84
CA PRO A 46 9.86 12.49 6.62
C PRO A 46 11.04 12.06 5.73
N TYR A 47 10.91 12.13 4.43
CA TYR A 47 11.92 11.77 3.43
C TYR A 47 12.04 12.90 2.39
N MET A 48 13.18 12.92 1.69
CA MET A 48 13.34 13.79 0.52
C MET A 48 12.50 13.18 -0.62
N VAL A 49 11.54 13.94 -1.12
CA VAL A 49 10.70 13.54 -2.24
C VAL A 49 11.36 13.97 -3.55
N ASP A 50 11.46 13.06 -4.52
CA ASP A 50 12.05 13.35 -5.82
C ASP A 50 11.00 13.90 -6.80
N ILE A 51 9.76 13.38 -6.74
CA ILE A 51 8.62 13.83 -7.55
C ILE A 51 7.43 14.06 -6.62
N ASP A 52 6.92 15.29 -6.59
CA ASP A 52 5.86 15.68 -5.66
C ASP A 52 4.64 16.19 -6.43
N VAL A 53 3.48 15.54 -6.26
CA VAL A 53 2.25 16.02 -6.92
C VAL A 53 1.78 17.37 -6.40
N ARG A 54 2.28 17.84 -5.25
CA ARG A 54 1.98 19.17 -4.73
C ARG A 54 2.54 20.29 -5.62
N ASP A 55 3.47 19.98 -6.51
CA ASP A 55 3.95 20.93 -7.52
C ASP A 55 2.91 21.23 -8.60
N TRP A 56 1.91 20.36 -8.77
CA TRP A 56 0.78 20.52 -9.69
C TRP A 56 -0.55 20.75 -9.00
N VAL A 57 -0.75 20.10 -7.85
CA VAL A 57 -2.03 20.11 -7.13
C VAL A 57 -1.76 20.21 -5.64
N TYR A 58 -2.00 21.39 -5.07
CA TYR A 58 -1.82 21.64 -3.64
C TYR A 58 -3.17 21.83 -2.96
N LEU A 59 -3.48 20.95 -1.99
CA LEU A 59 -4.80 20.90 -1.35
C LEU A 59 -5.29 22.25 -0.80
N PRO A 60 -4.50 23.08 -0.10
CA PRO A 60 -4.93 24.38 0.39
C PRO A 60 -5.33 25.36 -0.72
N GLU A 61 -4.67 25.30 -1.87
CA GLU A 61 -5.02 26.12 -3.04
C GLU A 61 -6.35 25.68 -3.63
N VAL A 62 -6.57 24.37 -3.80
CA VAL A 62 -7.85 23.79 -4.25
C VAL A 62 -9.00 24.17 -3.31
N MET A 63 -8.77 24.17 -1.99
CA MET A 63 -9.76 24.64 -1.01
C MET A 63 -10.13 26.10 -1.25
N SER A 64 -9.14 26.96 -1.46
CA SER A 64 -9.32 28.40 -1.63
C SER A 64 -9.99 28.74 -2.97
N GLU A 65 -9.54 28.15 -4.06
CA GLU A 65 -10.01 28.44 -5.42
C GLU A 65 -11.44 27.98 -5.67
N HIS A 66 -11.79 26.81 -5.10
CA HIS A 66 -13.12 26.22 -5.30
C HIS A 66 -14.09 26.47 -4.15
N GLY A 67 -13.67 27.17 -3.08
CA GLY A 67 -14.49 27.42 -1.90
C GLY A 67 -14.92 26.13 -1.18
N LEU A 68 -14.06 25.10 -1.18
CA LEU A 68 -14.35 23.77 -0.65
C LEU A 68 -13.81 23.59 0.77
N GLY A 69 -14.55 22.84 1.58
CA GLY A 69 -14.00 22.30 2.82
C GLY A 69 -13.01 21.15 2.58
N PRO A 70 -12.24 20.72 3.60
CA PRO A 70 -11.16 19.74 3.45
C PRO A 70 -11.57 18.45 2.73
N ASN A 71 -12.71 17.86 3.08
CA ASN A 71 -13.17 16.61 2.45
C ASN A 71 -13.52 16.79 0.96
N GLY A 72 -14.18 17.89 0.61
CA GLY A 72 -14.53 18.19 -0.78
C GLY A 72 -13.28 18.48 -1.62
N ALA A 73 -12.34 19.24 -1.07
CA ALA A 73 -11.09 19.55 -1.73
C ALA A 73 -10.22 18.29 -1.96
N GLN A 74 -10.15 17.38 -0.99
CA GLN A 74 -9.44 16.10 -1.16
C GLN A 74 -9.98 15.29 -2.35
N ILE A 75 -11.32 15.26 -2.53
CA ILE A 75 -11.94 14.58 -3.66
C ILE A 75 -11.53 15.23 -4.99
N VAL A 76 -11.63 16.54 -5.07
CA VAL A 76 -11.27 17.30 -6.29
C VAL A 76 -9.78 17.19 -6.58
N SER A 77 -8.93 17.33 -5.56
CA SER A 77 -7.48 17.18 -5.71
C SER A 77 -7.08 15.80 -6.22
N ALA A 78 -7.71 14.73 -5.74
CA ALA A 78 -7.43 13.38 -6.22
C ALA A 78 -7.75 13.21 -7.72
N ASP A 79 -8.83 13.82 -8.19
CA ASP A 79 -9.14 13.83 -9.64
C ASP A 79 -8.17 14.69 -10.44
N MET A 80 -7.78 15.84 -9.90
CA MET A 80 -6.80 16.73 -10.56
C MET A 80 -5.42 16.05 -10.66
N VAL A 81 -4.96 15.36 -9.62
CA VAL A 81 -3.72 14.55 -9.67
C VAL A 81 -3.80 13.50 -10.77
N ALA A 82 -4.92 12.81 -10.87
CA ALA A 82 -5.10 11.80 -11.93
C ALA A 82 -5.16 12.40 -13.34
N MET A 83 -5.69 13.60 -13.50
CA MET A 83 -5.67 14.33 -14.79
C MET A 83 -4.25 14.70 -15.22
N ASN A 84 -3.36 14.95 -14.27
CA ASN A 84 -1.94 15.24 -14.51
C ASN A 84 -1.06 13.98 -14.66
N ALA A 85 -1.66 12.77 -14.72
CA ALA A 85 -0.91 11.51 -14.82
C ALA A 85 0.03 11.44 -16.03
N GLY A 86 -0.31 12.09 -17.14
CA GLY A 86 0.54 12.19 -18.33
C GLY A 86 1.81 12.98 -18.06
N GLU A 87 1.69 14.16 -17.45
CA GLU A 87 2.85 14.99 -17.06
C GLU A 87 3.71 14.28 -16.01
N LEU A 88 3.08 13.66 -15.01
CA LEU A 88 3.78 12.86 -14.02
C LEU A 88 4.59 11.73 -14.68
N ARG A 89 4.01 11.05 -15.68
CA ARG A 89 4.70 10.01 -16.45
C ARG A 89 5.89 10.56 -17.22
N GLU A 90 5.76 11.72 -17.86
CA GLU A 90 6.87 12.38 -18.58
C GLU A 90 8.03 12.72 -17.62
N VAL A 91 7.71 13.21 -16.42
CA VAL A 91 8.73 13.47 -15.40
C VAL A 91 9.41 12.16 -14.94
N MET A 92 8.63 11.09 -14.71
CA MET A 92 9.17 9.77 -14.36
C MET A 92 10.11 9.23 -15.43
N ASP A 93 9.79 9.42 -16.71
CA ASP A 93 10.63 8.96 -17.82
C ASP A 93 11.98 9.67 -17.92
N GLY A 94 12.13 10.82 -17.25
CA GLY A 94 13.41 11.54 -17.11
C GLY A 94 14.37 10.92 -16.08
N TYR A 95 13.93 9.98 -15.26
CA TYR A 95 14.76 9.35 -14.24
C TYR A 95 15.29 7.99 -14.70
N GLU A 96 16.59 7.78 -14.53
CA GLU A 96 17.21 6.46 -14.65
C GLU A 96 17.24 5.79 -13.28
N CYS A 97 16.28 4.90 -13.02
CA CYS A 97 16.15 4.22 -11.72
C CYS A 97 15.62 2.78 -11.89
N ASP A 98 15.79 1.99 -10.83
CA ASP A 98 15.27 0.61 -10.74
C ASP A 98 13.85 0.59 -10.21
N TYR A 99 13.53 1.51 -9.29
CA TYR A 99 12.26 1.57 -8.58
C TYR A 99 11.73 2.99 -8.47
N PHE A 100 10.40 3.11 -8.65
CA PHE A 100 9.63 4.23 -8.15
C PHE A 100 8.89 3.79 -6.88
N LEU A 101 9.19 4.44 -5.76
CA LEU A 101 8.55 4.23 -4.46
C LEU A 101 7.43 5.24 -4.30
N ILE A 102 6.20 4.78 -4.41
CA ILE A 102 5.03 5.64 -4.56
C ILE A 102 4.22 5.65 -3.27
N ASP A 103 4.29 6.78 -2.56
CA ASP A 103 3.49 7.05 -1.36
C ASP A 103 2.10 7.55 -1.77
N THR A 104 1.05 6.84 -1.35
CA THR A 104 -0.33 7.13 -1.75
C THR A 104 -1.07 7.95 -0.70
N PRO A 105 -2.17 8.66 -1.09
CA PRO A 105 -2.96 9.45 -0.16
C PRO A 105 -3.35 8.72 1.11
N GLY A 106 -3.43 9.48 2.21
CA GLY A 106 -3.77 8.95 3.53
C GLY A 106 -5.09 8.20 3.54
N GLN A 107 -6.11 8.73 2.88
CA GLN A 107 -7.42 8.13 2.76
C GLN A 107 -7.46 7.16 1.56
N MET A 108 -7.51 5.87 1.87
CA MET A 108 -7.52 4.80 0.86
C MET A 108 -8.72 4.92 -0.10
N GLU A 109 -9.84 5.44 0.37
CA GLU A 109 -11.07 5.64 -0.39
C GLU A 109 -10.86 6.59 -1.58
N LEU A 110 -10.04 7.60 -1.39
CA LEU A 110 -9.73 8.59 -2.44
C LEU A 110 -8.79 8.03 -3.52
N PHE A 111 -8.03 7.00 -3.18
CA PHE A 111 -7.12 6.34 -4.11
C PHE A 111 -7.76 5.09 -4.74
N THR A 112 -8.26 4.15 -3.93
CA THR A 112 -8.68 2.83 -4.41
C THR A 112 -10.01 2.86 -5.17
N PHE A 113 -10.97 3.70 -4.77
CA PHE A 113 -12.34 3.61 -5.30
C PHE A 113 -12.65 4.61 -6.42
N ARG A 114 -11.71 5.46 -6.81
CA ARG A 114 -11.90 6.40 -7.92
C ARG A 114 -11.46 5.79 -9.25
N GLU A 115 -12.25 5.99 -10.29
CA GLU A 115 -11.90 5.55 -11.65
C GLU A 115 -10.67 6.31 -12.18
N SER A 116 -10.58 7.60 -11.86
CA SER A 116 -9.43 8.44 -12.19
C SER A 116 -8.09 7.87 -11.67
N SER A 117 -8.08 7.31 -10.46
CA SER A 117 -6.87 6.66 -9.93
C SER A 117 -6.50 5.38 -10.68
N ARG A 118 -7.48 4.62 -11.17
CA ARG A 118 -7.24 3.45 -12.00
C ARG A 118 -6.59 3.84 -13.33
N GLU A 119 -7.11 4.86 -13.99
CA GLU A 119 -6.54 5.38 -15.24
C GLU A 119 -5.12 5.93 -15.01
N MET A 120 -4.90 6.62 -13.89
CA MET A 120 -3.57 7.07 -13.50
C MET A 120 -2.57 5.91 -13.37
N LEU A 121 -2.90 4.84 -12.63
CA LEU A 121 -2.00 3.69 -12.49
C LEU A 121 -1.66 3.07 -13.85
N HIS A 122 -2.63 2.96 -14.76
CA HIS A 122 -2.38 2.47 -16.11
C HIS A 122 -1.42 3.37 -16.90
N THR A 123 -1.55 4.69 -16.74
CA THR A 123 -0.67 5.68 -17.38
C THR A 123 0.75 5.61 -16.83
N LEU A 124 0.91 5.45 -15.51
CA LEU A 124 2.23 5.41 -14.85
C LEU A 124 3.03 4.14 -15.17
N GLY A 125 2.38 3.05 -15.57
CA GLY A 125 3.05 1.87 -16.11
C GLY A 125 2.57 0.53 -15.57
N LYS A 126 2.81 -0.52 -16.36
CA LYS A 126 2.31 -1.88 -16.09
C LYS A 126 3.15 -2.69 -15.11
N ARG A 127 4.42 -2.35 -14.92
CA ARG A 127 5.29 -3.04 -13.95
C ARG A 127 5.04 -2.47 -12.56
N SER A 128 3.92 -2.83 -11.99
CA SER A 128 3.42 -2.27 -10.73
C SER A 128 3.13 -3.37 -9.72
N LEU A 129 3.50 -3.14 -8.46
CA LEU A 129 3.15 -3.96 -7.31
C LEU A 129 2.59 -3.06 -6.20
N ILE A 130 1.58 -3.52 -5.51
CA ILE A 130 1.03 -2.85 -4.34
C ILE A 130 1.54 -3.52 -3.07
N ALA A 131 2.31 -2.82 -2.25
CA ALA A 131 2.54 -3.19 -0.86
C ALA A 131 1.32 -2.73 -0.05
N PHE A 132 0.40 -3.65 0.25
CA PHE A 132 -0.81 -3.32 1.01
C PHE A 132 -0.55 -3.43 2.51
N LEU A 133 -0.66 -2.31 3.22
CA LEU A 133 -0.35 -2.21 4.64
C LEU A 133 -1.56 -2.58 5.51
N PHE A 134 -1.40 -3.66 6.24
CA PHE A 134 -2.35 -4.11 7.26
C PHE A 134 -2.00 -3.45 8.59
N ASP A 135 -2.91 -2.62 9.11
CA ASP A 135 -2.74 -2.00 10.42
C ASP A 135 -2.73 -3.07 11.54
N PRO A 136 -1.74 -3.07 12.44
CA PRO A 136 -1.57 -4.12 13.44
C PRO A 136 -2.70 -4.14 14.47
N ILE A 137 -3.26 -2.97 14.83
CA ILE A 137 -4.32 -2.87 15.83
C ILE A 137 -5.63 -3.47 15.29
N ILE A 138 -5.91 -3.25 14.01
CA ILE A 138 -7.06 -3.86 13.34
C ILE A 138 -6.80 -5.34 13.12
N SER A 139 -5.60 -5.73 12.67
CA SER A 139 -5.24 -7.10 12.33
C SER A 139 -5.24 -8.07 13.51
N LYS A 140 -5.04 -7.60 14.74
CA LYS A 140 -5.11 -8.46 15.93
C LYS A 140 -6.52 -8.88 16.35
N GLN A 141 -7.55 -8.37 15.66
CA GLN A 141 -8.92 -8.85 15.76
C GLN A 141 -9.24 -9.73 14.55
N PRO A 142 -9.78 -10.95 14.72
CA PRO A 142 -10.05 -11.84 13.59
C PRO A 142 -10.94 -11.23 12.50
N SER A 143 -12.03 -10.55 12.88
CA SER A 143 -12.91 -9.84 11.95
C SER A 143 -12.24 -8.63 11.28
N GLY A 144 -11.39 -7.92 12.02
CA GLY A 144 -10.58 -6.82 11.50
C GLY A 144 -9.60 -7.30 10.43
N LEU A 145 -8.94 -8.44 10.67
CA LEU A 145 -8.06 -9.05 9.68
C LEU A 145 -8.82 -9.42 8.40
N VAL A 146 -9.99 -10.04 8.51
CA VAL A 146 -10.85 -10.36 7.35
C VAL A 146 -11.23 -9.09 6.58
N SER A 147 -11.58 -8.01 7.29
CA SER A 147 -11.91 -6.73 6.66
C SER A 147 -10.74 -6.17 5.85
N LEU A 148 -9.52 -6.18 6.41
CA LEU A 148 -8.33 -5.72 5.69
C LEU A 148 -7.98 -6.63 4.50
N MET A 149 -8.13 -7.96 4.63
CA MET A 149 -7.96 -8.89 3.50
C MET A 149 -8.95 -8.60 2.38
N THR A 150 -10.21 -8.29 2.72
CA THR A 150 -11.25 -7.93 1.75
C THR A 150 -10.90 -6.61 1.04
N LEU A 151 -10.40 -5.61 1.77
CA LEU A 151 -9.96 -4.35 1.19
C LEU A 151 -8.75 -4.54 0.26
N ALA A 152 -7.78 -5.36 0.65
CA ALA A 152 -6.62 -5.68 -0.19
C ALA A 152 -7.04 -6.39 -1.50
N ALA A 153 -7.92 -7.38 -1.40
CA ALA A 153 -8.49 -8.06 -2.57
C ALA A 153 -9.26 -7.08 -3.48
N THR A 154 -10.08 -6.21 -2.89
CA THR A 154 -10.81 -5.18 -3.63
C THR A 154 -9.85 -4.23 -4.37
N THR A 155 -8.77 -3.82 -3.72
CA THR A 155 -7.72 -2.98 -4.34
C THR A 155 -7.09 -3.68 -5.54
N GLN A 156 -6.76 -4.97 -5.41
CA GLN A 156 -6.24 -5.77 -6.53
C GLN A 156 -7.21 -5.81 -7.71
N PHE A 157 -8.50 -6.09 -7.46
CA PHE A 157 -9.50 -6.14 -8.52
C PHE A 157 -9.73 -4.80 -9.20
N ARG A 158 -9.70 -3.72 -8.43
CA ARG A 158 -9.91 -2.37 -8.97
C ARG A 158 -8.79 -1.90 -9.89
N PHE A 159 -7.56 -2.18 -9.51
CA PHE A 159 -6.39 -1.72 -10.24
C PHE A 159 -5.82 -2.72 -11.24
N ASP A 160 -6.21 -3.98 -11.14
CA ASP A 160 -5.60 -5.09 -11.89
C ASP A 160 -4.07 -5.18 -11.69
N VAL A 161 -3.65 -4.89 -10.46
CA VAL A 161 -2.25 -4.89 -10.02
C VAL A 161 -2.10 -5.87 -8.86
N PRO A 162 -1.11 -6.78 -8.90
CA PRO A 162 -0.87 -7.70 -7.80
C PRO A 162 -0.51 -6.95 -6.52
N TYR A 163 -0.91 -7.50 -5.37
CA TYR A 163 -0.52 -6.94 -4.08
C TYR A 163 0.30 -7.92 -3.26
N TYR A 164 1.17 -7.37 -2.43
CA TYR A 164 1.92 -8.04 -1.39
C TYR A 164 1.44 -7.56 -0.01
N PRO A 165 0.98 -8.46 0.87
CA PRO A 165 0.39 -8.08 2.15
C PRO A 165 1.47 -7.86 3.21
N VAL A 166 1.51 -6.65 3.76
CA VAL A 166 2.47 -6.19 4.76
C VAL A 166 1.77 -5.92 6.08
N LEU A 167 2.13 -6.63 7.15
CA LEU A 167 1.73 -6.28 8.53
C LEU A 167 2.64 -5.15 8.99
N SER A 168 2.20 -3.91 8.79
CA SER A 168 2.96 -2.71 9.13
C SER A 168 3.07 -2.50 10.64
N LYS A 169 4.05 -1.68 11.08
CA LYS A 169 4.26 -1.36 12.51
C LYS A 169 4.25 -2.61 13.39
N ALA A 170 4.87 -3.70 12.92
CA ALA A 170 4.82 -4.98 13.59
C ALA A 170 5.52 -4.97 14.97
N ASP A 171 6.34 -3.97 15.24
CA ASP A 171 6.95 -3.65 16.54
C ASP A 171 5.92 -3.29 17.63
N VAL A 172 4.75 -2.80 17.27
CA VAL A 172 3.66 -2.46 18.21
C VAL A 172 3.00 -3.71 18.80
N LEU A 173 3.14 -4.87 18.14
CA LEU A 173 2.61 -6.15 18.57
C LEU A 173 3.62 -6.92 19.39
N THR A 174 3.15 -7.63 20.41
CA THR A 174 3.98 -8.65 21.08
C THR A 174 4.31 -9.79 20.11
N ASP A 175 5.34 -10.56 20.42
CA ASP A 175 5.73 -11.72 19.60
C ASP A 175 4.60 -12.73 19.43
N ASP A 176 3.81 -12.96 20.48
CA ASP A 176 2.70 -13.90 20.45
C ASP A 176 1.53 -13.35 19.59
N GLU A 177 1.23 -12.05 19.67
CA GLU A 177 0.23 -11.42 18.81
C GLU A 177 0.66 -11.47 17.34
N ARG A 178 1.91 -11.14 17.04
CA ARG A 178 2.51 -11.21 15.70
C ARG A 178 2.42 -12.61 15.11
N LYS A 179 2.83 -13.63 15.87
CA LYS A 179 2.72 -15.04 15.46
C LYS A 179 1.26 -15.46 15.24
N LYS A 180 0.35 -14.98 16.09
CA LYS A 180 -1.08 -15.29 15.99
C LYS A 180 -1.70 -14.69 14.72
N VAL A 181 -1.46 -13.41 14.45
CA VAL A 181 -1.96 -12.73 13.23
C VAL A 181 -1.39 -13.40 11.98
N LYS A 182 -0.09 -13.71 11.96
CA LYS A 182 0.54 -14.40 10.84
C LYS A 182 -0.12 -15.76 10.57
N LYS A 183 -0.33 -16.57 11.63
CA LYS A 183 -0.99 -17.88 11.51
C LYS A 183 -2.43 -17.76 11.00
N TRP A 184 -3.17 -16.73 11.39
CA TRP A 184 -4.51 -16.48 10.88
C TRP A 184 -4.52 -16.13 9.39
N ALA A 185 -3.53 -15.36 8.94
CA ALA A 185 -3.40 -15.01 7.54
C ALA A 185 -3.04 -16.21 6.65
N GLU A 186 -2.22 -17.12 7.16
CA GLU A 186 -1.75 -18.30 6.44
C GLU A 186 -2.74 -19.46 6.45
N ASP A 187 -3.54 -19.61 7.53
CA ASP A 187 -4.39 -20.77 7.77
C ASP A 187 -5.84 -20.36 8.01
N PHE A 188 -6.67 -20.62 6.99
CA PHE A 188 -8.11 -20.39 7.03
C PHE A 188 -8.79 -21.00 8.26
N TRP A 189 -8.47 -22.25 8.60
CA TRP A 189 -9.15 -22.95 9.68
C TRP A 189 -8.87 -22.33 11.05
N ARG A 190 -7.67 -21.81 11.25
CA ARG A 190 -7.30 -21.10 12.47
C ARG A 190 -8.04 -19.78 12.61
N LEU A 191 -8.18 -19.04 11.50
CA LEU A 191 -8.95 -17.81 11.47
C LEU A 191 -10.44 -18.09 11.67
N ASP A 192 -11.02 -19.06 10.98
CA ASP A 192 -12.41 -19.49 11.13
C ASP A 192 -12.72 -19.90 12.60
N THR A 193 -11.87 -20.71 13.21
CA THR A 193 -12.00 -21.11 14.62
C THR A 193 -12.01 -19.88 15.54
N SER A 194 -11.08 -18.95 15.34
CA SER A 194 -10.98 -17.74 16.17
C SER A 194 -12.16 -16.78 15.97
N LEU A 195 -12.75 -16.75 14.77
CA LEU A 195 -13.99 -16.01 14.49
C LEU A 195 -15.16 -16.61 15.26
N ARG A 196 -15.31 -17.94 15.28
CA ARG A 196 -16.42 -18.65 15.93
C ARG A 196 -16.43 -18.56 17.45
N GLU A 197 -15.30 -18.28 18.08
CA GLU A 197 -15.23 -18.02 19.53
C GLU A 197 -16.08 -16.81 19.98
N ARG A 198 -16.50 -15.95 19.05
CA ARG A 198 -17.29 -14.73 19.30
C ARG A 198 -18.60 -14.79 18.50
N ALA A 199 -19.60 -15.49 18.98
CA ALA A 199 -20.87 -15.72 18.25
C ALA A 199 -21.71 -14.45 18.06
N THR A 200 -21.53 -13.74 16.93
CA THR A 200 -22.40 -12.64 16.49
C THR A 200 -22.77 -12.82 15.00
N THR A 201 -23.81 -12.15 14.53
CA THR A 201 -24.23 -12.18 13.11
C THR A 201 -23.12 -11.68 12.18
N GLU A 202 -22.31 -10.70 12.61
CA GLU A 202 -21.18 -10.14 11.87
C GLU A 202 -20.08 -11.18 11.61
N ILE A 203 -19.94 -12.17 12.50
CA ILE A 203 -18.96 -13.25 12.36
C ILE A 203 -19.32 -14.17 11.19
N GLN A 204 -20.60 -14.42 10.97
CA GLN A 204 -21.04 -15.27 9.87
C GLN A 204 -20.69 -14.64 8.52
N VAL A 205 -20.85 -13.32 8.39
CA VAL A 205 -20.41 -12.57 7.20
C VAL A 205 -18.89 -12.68 7.02
N SER A 206 -18.12 -12.50 8.08
CA SER A 206 -16.65 -12.63 8.03
C SER A 206 -16.20 -14.03 7.60
N ILE A 207 -16.88 -15.09 8.07
CA ILE A 207 -16.59 -16.48 7.67
C ILE A 207 -16.86 -16.69 6.18
N GLU A 208 -17.97 -16.19 5.65
CA GLU A 208 -18.27 -16.34 4.23
C GLU A 208 -17.33 -15.52 3.34
N LEU A 209 -16.91 -14.32 3.79
CA LEU A 209 -15.91 -13.51 3.09
C LEU A 209 -14.57 -14.23 3.00
N ILE A 210 -14.04 -14.74 4.12
CA ILE A 210 -12.73 -15.41 4.10
C ILE A 210 -12.76 -16.72 3.30
N LYS A 211 -13.86 -17.47 3.31
CA LYS A 211 -14.04 -18.62 2.43
C LYS A 211 -13.98 -18.22 0.96
N SER A 212 -14.65 -17.14 0.61
CA SER A 212 -14.65 -16.61 -0.76
C SER A 212 -13.24 -16.21 -1.18
N LEU A 213 -12.49 -15.49 -0.33
CA LEU A 213 -11.09 -15.12 -0.59
C LEU A 213 -10.20 -16.34 -0.77
N GLN A 214 -10.38 -17.38 0.06
CA GLN A 214 -9.65 -18.63 -0.06
C GLN A 214 -9.94 -19.35 -1.39
N ASN A 215 -11.20 -19.47 -1.75
CA ASN A 215 -11.62 -20.13 -3.00
C ASN A 215 -11.09 -19.39 -4.25
N MET A 216 -10.88 -18.09 -4.17
CA MET A 216 -10.29 -17.27 -5.22
C MET A 216 -8.75 -17.27 -5.20
N GLY A 217 -8.10 -17.95 -4.24
CA GLY A 217 -6.65 -17.94 -4.08
C GLY A 217 -6.09 -16.59 -3.61
N LEU A 218 -6.92 -15.76 -2.98
CA LEU A 218 -6.55 -14.41 -2.51
C LEU A 218 -6.16 -14.37 -1.03
N GLN A 219 -6.25 -15.49 -0.33
CA GLN A 219 -5.69 -15.60 1.01
C GLN A 219 -4.17 -15.69 0.90
N LYS A 220 -3.48 -14.69 1.41
CA LYS A 220 -2.02 -14.59 1.40
C LYS A 220 -1.49 -14.42 2.82
N GLY A 221 -0.34 -15.00 3.09
CA GLY A 221 0.38 -14.78 4.34
C GLY A 221 0.75 -13.30 4.52
N LEU A 222 0.86 -12.84 5.76
CA LEU A 222 1.30 -11.48 6.10
C LEU A 222 2.78 -11.47 6.44
N THR A 223 3.51 -10.52 5.88
CA THR A 223 4.90 -10.23 6.23
C THR A 223 4.96 -9.15 7.29
N PRO A 224 5.44 -9.46 8.51
CA PRO A 224 5.62 -8.44 9.54
C PRO A 224 6.77 -7.49 9.19
N VAL A 225 6.49 -6.19 9.21
CA VAL A 225 7.46 -5.13 8.89
C VAL A 225 7.43 -4.04 9.96
N SER A 226 8.61 -3.61 10.39
CA SER A 226 8.79 -2.42 11.21
C SER A 226 9.71 -1.44 10.52
N SER A 227 9.19 -0.25 10.25
CA SER A 227 9.99 0.88 9.76
C SER A 227 10.88 1.49 10.85
N GLN A 228 10.53 1.32 12.13
CA GLN A 228 11.31 1.86 13.25
C GLN A 228 12.48 0.95 13.59
N GLU A 229 12.23 -0.36 13.67
CA GLU A 229 13.25 -1.37 13.98
C GLU A 229 13.96 -1.92 12.74
N MET A 230 13.56 -1.46 11.54
CA MET A 230 14.16 -1.79 10.24
C MET A 230 14.21 -3.30 9.95
N PHE A 231 13.14 -4.04 10.28
CA PHE A 231 13.01 -5.46 9.93
C PHE A 231 11.85 -5.71 8.97
N GLY A 232 11.92 -6.79 8.19
CA GLY A 232 10.89 -7.20 7.22
C GLY A 232 10.89 -6.38 5.93
N ILE A 233 11.78 -5.42 5.76
CA ILE A 233 11.88 -4.57 4.57
C ILE A 233 12.44 -5.37 3.39
N GLU A 234 13.42 -6.22 3.63
CA GLU A 234 14.04 -7.10 2.65
C GLU A 234 13.04 -8.08 2.03
N GLU A 235 12.05 -8.54 2.82
CA GLU A 235 11.01 -9.44 2.33
C GLU A 235 10.09 -8.75 1.30
N ILE A 236 9.86 -7.44 1.43
CA ILE A 236 9.11 -6.67 0.40
C ILE A 236 9.94 -6.61 -0.88
N TYR A 237 11.24 -6.34 -0.78
CA TYR A 237 12.15 -6.35 -1.94
C TYR A 237 12.13 -7.72 -2.62
N THR A 238 12.33 -8.80 -1.85
CA THR A 238 12.29 -10.17 -2.38
C THR A 238 10.99 -10.48 -3.10
N ALA A 239 9.84 -10.06 -2.55
CA ALA A 239 8.54 -10.26 -3.19
C ALA A 239 8.43 -9.51 -4.53
N VAL A 240 9.04 -8.33 -4.65
CA VAL A 240 9.11 -7.59 -5.93
C VAL A 240 10.01 -8.34 -6.92
N GLN A 241 11.16 -8.84 -6.47
CA GLN A 241 12.07 -9.62 -7.32
C GLN A 241 11.40 -10.90 -7.82
N ASP A 242 10.71 -11.63 -6.95
CA ASP A 242 9.95 -12.83 -7.34
C ASP A 242 8.86 -12.53 -8.37
N ALA A 243 8.16 -11.40 -8.21
CA ALA A 243 7.05 -11.02 -9.08
C ALA A 243 7.50 -10.62 -10.50
N PHE A 244 8.67 -10.02 -10.66
CA PHE A 244 9.09 -9.41 -11.93
C PHE A 244 10.33 -10.03 -12.55
N PHE A 245 11.16 -10.73 -11.78
CA PHE A 245 12.44 -11.29 -12.23
C PHE A 245 12.57 -12.79 -11.96
N GLY A 246 11.54 -13.45 -11.42
CA GLY A 246 11.57 -14.88 -11.11
C GLY A 246 12.54 -15.24 -9.98
N GLY A 247 12.84 -14.27 -9.09
CA GLY A 247 13.75 -14.45 -7.97
C GLY A 247 15.23 -14.27 -8.32
N GLU A 248 15.57 -13.82 -9.51
CA GLU A 248 16.94 -13.40 -9.84
C GLU A 248 17.19 -11.99 -9.31
N ASP A 249 18.25 -11.81 -8.52
CA ASP A 249 18.66 -10.49 -8.06
C ASP A 249 19.01 -9.58 -9.25
N LEU A 250 18.64 -8.30 -9.18
CA LEU A 250 19.22 -7.29 -10.05
C LEU A 250 20.73 -7.30 -9.76
N SER A 251 21.53 -7.69 -10.75
CA SER A 251 22.97 -7.56 -10.63
C SER A 251 23.30 -6.08 -10.38
N ALA A 252 23.89 -5.78 -9.24
CA ALA A 252 24.50 -4.49 -8.99
C ALA A 252 25.71 -4.37 -9.91
N ASP A 253 25.50 -3.79 -11.11
CA ASP A 253 26.59 -3.40 -12.05
C ASP A 253 27.01 -1.95 -11.77
#